data_18ae5cc95666ef80b2926eeb7ebe1647
#
_entry.id   18ae5cc95666ef80b2926eeb7ebe1647
#
_cell.length_a   1.000
_cell.length_b   1.000
_cell.length_c   1.000
_cell.angle_alpha   90.00
_cell.angle_beta   90.00
_cell.angle_gamma   90.00
#
_symmetry.space_group_name_H-M   'P 1'
#
loop_
_entity.id
_entity.type
_entity.pdbx_description
1 polymer ?
#
loop_
_entity_poly.entity_id
_entity_poly.type
_entity_poly.pdbx_seq_one_letter_code
_entity_poly.pdbx_strand_id
1 'polypeptide(L)'
;MLTFEGEPEEVPWHIDGYYLSERPQFTLDPLFHAGCYYVQEASSMFIQQILEQYVDTSSIVLDLCAAPGGKSTLISEFLGRDGLLLSNEVVRQRVFILSENIQKWGNGNTVG
;
A
#
# COMPACT_ATOMS: atom_id res chain seq x y z
N MET A 1 20.48 -0.26 0.28
CA MET A 1 19.90 -0.96 1.44
C MET A 1 19.24 0.05 2.36
N LEU A 2 18.00 -0.22 2.72
CA LEU A 2 17.28 0.61 3.68
C LEU A 2 17.93 0.52 5.05
N THR A 3 18.30 1.66 5.61
CA THR A 3 18.80 1.74 6.99
C THR A 3 17.85 2.62 7.78
N PHE A 4 17.05 2.00 8.64
CA PHE A 4 16.27 2.72 9.65
C PHE A 4 17.02 2.68 10.98
N GLU A 5 16.90 3.73 11.77
CA GLU A 5 17.43 3.74 13.12
C GLU A 5 16.67 2.75 14.00
N GLY A 6 17.40 1.84 14.67
CA GLY A 6 16.82 0.80 15.50
C GLY A 6 16.28 -0.40 14.70
N GLU A 7 15.98 -1.49 15.40
CA GLU A 7 15.29 -2.65 14.81
C GLU A 7 13.80 -2.36 14.72
N PRO A 8 13.16 -2.46 13.52
CA PRO A 8 11.74 -2.29 13.40
C PRO A 8 10.99 -3.45 14.05
N GLU A 9 9.92 -3.13 14.79
CA GLU A 9 9.01 -4.12 15.34
C GLU A 9 7.97 -4.53 14.30
N GLU A 10 7.64 -5.82 14.25
CA GLU A 10 6.62 -6.32 13.36
C GLU A 10 5.23 -5.84 13.76
N VAL A 11 4.39 -5.48 12.77
CA VAL A 11 2.97 -5.21 12.98
C VAL A 11 2.24 -6.55 13.07
N PRO A 12 1.55 -6.87 14.20
CA PRO A 12 1.00 -8.21 14.42
C PRO A 12 -0.05 -8.65 13.40
N TRP A 13 -0.74 -7.69 12.77
CA TRP A 13 -1.84 -7.98 11.84
C TRP A 13 -1.47 -7.86 10.36
N HIS A 14 -0.19 -7.69 10.06
CA HIS A 14 0.28 -7.65 8.67
C HIS A 14 1.66 -8.25 8.55
N ILE A 15 1.83 -9.22 7.64
CA ILE A 15 3.07 -10.00 7.48
C ILE A 15 4.26 -9.13 7.07
N ASP A 16 4.04 -8.10 6.27
CA ASP A 16 5.07 -7.20 5.73
C ASP A 16 5.06 -5.82 6.40
N GLY A 17 4.31 -5.69 7.51
CA GLY A 17 4.21 -4.44 8.23
C GLY A 17 5.19 -4.32 9.38
N TYR A 18 5.81 -3.15 9.52
CA TYR A 18 6.77 -2.86 10.58
C TYR A 18 6.51 -1.48 11.18
N TYR A 19 6.64 -1.40 12.52
CA TYR A 19 6.67 -0.13 13.21
C TYR A 19 8.06 0.46 13.13
N LEU A 20 8.14 1.76 12.86
CA LEU A 20 9.39 2.51 12.91
C LEU A 20 9.43 3.33 14.20
N SER A 21 10.60 3.38 14.84
CA SER A 21 10.81 4.16 16.07
C SER A 21 10.71 5.67 15.83
N GLU A 22 11.11 6.11 14.63
CA GLU A 22 11.03 7.50 14.18
C GLU A 22 10.49 7.54 12.75
N ARG A 23 9.79 8.63 12.43
CA ARG A 23 9.38 8.86 11.05
C ARG A 23 10.60 9.20 10.19
N PRO A 24 10.96 8.36 9.19
CA PRO A 24 12.10 8.64 8.33
C PRO A 24 11.78 9.80 7.38
N GLN A 25 12.82 10.46 6.89
CA GLN A 25 12.69 11.41 5.78
C GLN A 25 12.58 10.61 4.46
N PHE A 26 11.48 9.90 4.30
CA PHE A 26 11.27 8.96 3.19
C PHE A 26 11.31 9.64 1.83
N THR A 27 10.96 10.92 1.74
CA THR A 27 11.03 11.69 0.49
C THR A 27 12.45 11.84 -0.05
N LEU A 28 13.47 11.64 0.80
CA LEU A 28 14.88 11.66 0.44
C LEU A 28 15.45 10.26 0.16
N ASP A 29 14.66 9.21 0.38
CA ASP A 29 15.09 7.82 0.20
C ASP A 29 14.79 7.35 -1.23
N PRO A 30 15.84 7.02 -2.04
CA PRO A 30 15.61 6.50 -3.40
C PRO A 30 14.82 5.20 -3.43
N LEU A 31 14.90 4.36 -2.39
CA LEU A 31 14.17 3.10 -2.32
C LEU A 31 12.67 3.31 -2.10
N PHE A 32 12.27 4.38 -1.42
CA PHE A 32 10.86 4.78 -1.34
C PHE A 32 10.32 5.13 -2.73
N HIS A 33 11.05 5.91 -3.50
CA HIS A 33 10.66 6.30 -4.86
C HIS A 33 10.69 5.13 -5.84
N ALA A 34 11.48 4.10 -5.56
CA ALA A 34 11.51 2.86 -6.32
C ALA A 34 10.40 1.87 -5.93
N GLY A 35 9.55 2.21 -4.97
CA GLY A 35 8.43 1.37 -4.55
C GLY A 35 8.79 0.21 -3.63
N CYS A 36 9.94 0.26 -2.96
CA CYS A 36 10.39 -0.81 -2.07
C CYS A 36 9.59 -0.86 -0.76
N TYR A 37 8.97 0.24 -0.37
CA TYR A 37 8.12 0.31 0.81
C TYR A 37 7.11 1.46 0.70
N TYR A 38 6.10 1.44 1.56
CA TYR A 38 5.09 2.48 1.69
C TYR A 38 4.95 2.88 3.17
N VAL A 39 4.99 4.18 3.45
CA VAL A 39 4.81 4.71 4.80
C VAL A 39 3.33 4.93 5.05
N GLN A 40 2.74 4.19 6.00
CA GLN A 40 1.35 4.35 6.36
C GLN A 40 1.11 4.04 7.84
N GLU A 41 -0.10 4.33 8.32
CA GLU A 41 -0.50 3.98 9.67
C GLU A 41 -0.71 2.47 9.82
N ALA A 42 -0.23 1.91 10.92
CA ALA A 42 -0.40 0.48 11.21
C ALA A 42 -1.87 0.07 11.30
N SER A 43 -2.74 0.95 11.78
CA SER A 43 -4.19 0.71 11.83
C SER A 43 -4.81 0.49 10.44
N SER A 44 -4.29 1.16 9.42
CA SER A 44 -4.73 0.96 8.04
C SER A 44 -4.35 -0.43 7.51
N MET A 45 -3.25 -0.99 7.99
CA MET A 45 -2.81 -2.34 7.63
C MET A 45 -3.75 -3.43 8.17
N PHE A 46 -4.57 -3.11 9.15
CA PHE A 46 -5.56 -4.06 9.69
C PHE A 46 -6.59 -4.53 8.67
N ILE A 47 -6.77 -3.79 7.58
CA ILE A 47 -7.61 -4.18 6.44
C ILE A 47 -7.21 -5.56 5.89
N GLN A 48 -5.95 -5.96 6.02
CA GLN A 48 -5.47 -7.28 5.63
C GLN A 48 -6.28 -8.40 6.29
N GLN A 49 -6.64 -8.24 7.54
CA GLN A 49 -7.45 -9.22 8.28
C GLN A 49 -8.85 -9.40 7.67
N ILE A 50 -9.43 -8.31 7.18
CA ILE A 50 -10.74 -8.34 6.51
C ILE A 50 -10.62 -9.00 5.14
N LEU A 51 -9.58 -8.66 4.39
CA LEU A 51 -9.33 -9.25 3.08
C LEU A 51 -9.17 -10.78 3.17
N GLU A 52 -8.40 -11.25 4.15
CA GLU A 52 -8.16 -12.69 4.35
C GLU A 52 -9.44 -13.46 4.68
N GLN A 53 -10.41 -12.82 5.34
CA GLN A 53 -11.66 -13.45 5.73
C GLN A 53 -12.73 -13.44 4.62
N TYR A 54 -12.79 -12.40 3.81
CA TYR A 54 -13.94 -12.14 2.94
C TYR A 54 -13.61 -12.00 1.47
N VAL A 55 -12.34 -11.91 1.10
CA VAL A 55 -11.92 -11.63 -0.28
C VAL A 55 -10.98 -12.73 -0.77
N ASP A 56 -11.23 -13.22 -1.98
CA ASP A 56 -10.31 -14.13 -2.67
C ASP A 56 -9.22 -13.34 -3.38
N THR A 57 -8.05 -13.94 -3.55
CA THR A 57 -6.93 -13.34 -4.29
C THR A 57 -7.23 -13.12 -5.77
N SER A 58 -8.27 -13.75 -6.31
CA SER A 58 -8.77 -13.59 -7.68
C SER A 58 -9.96 -12.63 -7.80
N SER A 59 -10.36 -11.98 -6.72
CA SER A 59 -11.50 -11.07 -6.70
C SER A 59 -11.25 -9.77 -7.46
N ILE A 60 -12.36 -9.13 -7.85
CA ILE A 60 -12.36 -7.75 -8.32
C ILE A 60 -12.75 -6.87 -7.14
N VAL A 61 -11.89 -5.94 -6.77
CA VAL A 61 -12.07 -5.05 -5.62
C VAL A 61 -12.12 -3.61 -6.09
N LEU A 62 -13.03 -2.84 -5.50
CA LEU A 62 -13.16 -1.41 -5.75
C LEU A 62 -12.78 -0.64 -4.49
N ASP A 63 -11.76 0.22 -4.60
CA ASP A 63 -11.40 1.19 -3.58
C ASP A 63 -11.96 2.56 -4.00
N LEU A 64 -13.02 2.99 -3.33
CA LEU A 64 -13.76 4.21 -3.69
C LEU A 64 -13.05 5.51 -3.30
N CYS A 65 -12.16 5.46 -2.32
CA CYS A 65 -11.47 6.62 -1.78
C CYS A 65 -9.97 6.33 -1.68
N ALA A 66 -9.34 6.12 -2.84
CA ALA A 66 -8.05 5.45 -2.91
C ALA A 66 -6.84 6.32 -2.55
N ALA A 67 -6.89 7.62 -2.83
CA ALA A 67 -5.71 8.47 -2.58
C ALA A 67 -5.42 8.64 -1.09
N PRO A 68 -4.15 8.68 -0.69
CA PRO A 68 -2.96 8.72 -1.54
C PRO A 68 -2.50 7.37 -2.10
N GLY A 69 -3.09 6.25 -1.69
CA GLY A 69 -2.79 4.93 -2.23
C GLY A 69 -2.37 3.87 -1.19
N GLY A 70 -2.38 4.20 0.09
CA GLY A 70 -1.97 3.28 1.15
C GLY A 70 -2.80 2.00 1.20
N LYS A 71 -4.11 2.11 1.22
CA LYS A 71 -5.01 0.94 1.20
C LYS A 71 -5.00 0.26 -0.16
N SER A 72 -4.96 1.02 -1.25
CA SER A 72 -4.89 0.47 -2.61
C SER A 72 -3.64 -0.38 -2.81
N THR A 73 -2.47 0.07 -2.38
CA THR A 73 -1.23 -0.72 -2.48
C THR A 73 -1.30 -1.99 -1.64
N LEU A 74 -1.87 -1.93 -0.46
CA LEU A 74 -2.09 -3.09 0.41
C LEU A 74 -3.04 -4.10 -0.23
N ILE A 75 -4.17 -3.65 -0.79
CA ILE A 75 -5.13 -4.51 -1.49
C ILE A 75 -4.48 -5.13 -2.73
N SER A 76 -3.73 -4.34 -3.48
CA SER A 76 -2.99 -4.81 -4.65
C SER A 76 -2.00 -5.94 -4.31
N GLU A 77 -1.30 -5.85 -3.18
CA GLU A 77 -0.43 -6.91 -2.70
C GLU A 77 -1.19 -8.18 -2.31
N PHE A 78 -2.36 -8.02 -1.69
CA PHE A 78 -3.20 -9.17 -1.32
C PHE A 78 -3.74 -9.91 -2.53
N LEU A 79 -4.16 -9.19 -3.58
CA LEU A 79 -4.71 -9.78 -4.80
C LEU A 79 -3.62 -10.47 -5.62
N GLY A 80 -3.95 -11.65 -6.17
CA GLY A 80 -3.08 -12.37 -7.08
C GLY A 80 -3.13 -11.82 -8.51
N ARG A 81 -2.47 -12.50 -9.43
CA ARG A 81 -2.44 -12.13 -10.86
C ARG A 81 -3.81 -12.14 -11.52
N ASP A 82 -4.73 -12.98 -11.02
CA ASP A 82 -6.09 -13.11 -11.54
C ASP A 82 -7.06 -12.11 -10.86
N GLY A 83 -6.59 -11.37 -9.87
CA GLY A 83 -7.36 -10.34 -9.22
C GLY A 83 -7.28 -9.00 -9.96
N LEU A 84 -8.21 -8.12 -9.66
CA LEU A 84 -8.23 -6.77 -10.21
C LEU A 84 -8.63 -5.76 -9.14
N LEU A 85 -7.84 -4.73 -8.98
CA LEU A 85 -8.16 -3.59 -8.15
C LEU A 85 -8.52 -2.39 -9.01
N LEU A 86 -9.70 -1.82 -8.78
CA LEU A 86 -10.11 -0.55 -9.33
C LEU A 86 -9.99 0.51 -8.24
N SER A 87 -9.11 1.47 -8.43
CA SER A 87 -8.86 2.55 -7.46
C SER A 87 -9.48 3.84 -7.97
N ASN A 88 -10.41 4.38 -7.20
CA ASN A 88 -11.13 5.61 -7.53
C ASN A 88 -10.78 6.73 -6.56
N GLU A 89 -10.66 7.94 -7.07
CA GLU A 89 -10.49 9.15 -6.27
C GLU A 89 -11.26 10.32 -6.91
N VAL A 90 -12.13 10.93 -6.12
CA VAL A 90 -12.99 12.03 -6.56
C VAL A 90 -12.25 13.37 -6.60
N VAL A 91 -11.32 13.56 -5.68
CA VAL A 91 -10.57 14.82 -5.55
C VAL A 91 -9.47 14.87 -6.60
N ARG A 92 -9.66 15.67 -7.62
CA ARG A 92 -8.77 15.74 -8.79
C ARG A 92 -7.29 15.96 -8.43
N GLN A 93 -6.99 16.80 -7.45
CA GLN A 93 -5.61 17.07 -7.03
C GLN A 93 -4.94 15.84 -6.41
N ARG A 94 -5.72 14.93 -5.82
CA ARG A 94 -5.22 13.71 -5.18
C ARG A 94 -5.04 12.56 -6.17
N VAL A 95 -5.68 12.62 -7.33
CA VAL A 95 -5.56 11.59 -8.38
C VAL A 95 -4.11 11.44 -8.85
N PHE A 96 -3.39 12.53 -8.99
CA PHE A 96 -1.98 12.50 -9.41
C PHE A 96 -1.10 11.77 -8.40
N ILE A 97 -1.33 12.01 -7.10
CA ILE A 97 -0.60 11.34 -6.01
C ILE A 97 -0.91 9.84 -6.02
N LEU A 98 -2.18 9.48 -6.19
CA LEU A 98 -2.62 8.08 -6.29
C LEU A 98 -1.95 7.37 -7.47
N SER A 99 -2.01 7.96 -8.64
CA SER A 99 -1.42 7.39 -9.87
C SER A 99 0.09 7.18 -9.72
N GLU A 100 0.78 8.15 -9.15
CA GLU A 100 2.22 8.06 -8.90
C GLU A 100 2.55 6.92 -7.94
N ASN A 101 1.81 6.79 -6.85
CA ASN A 101 2.04 5.73 -5.85
C ASN A 101 1.72 4.34 -6.39
N ILE A 102 0.63 4.18 -7.15
CA ILE A 102 0.29 2.91 -7.81
C ILE A 102 1.37 2.51 -8.81
N GLN A 103 1.85 3.46 -9.59
CA GLN A 103 2.89 3.21 -10.58
C GLN A 103 4.22 2.82 -9.94
N LYS A 104 4.61 3.48 -8.86
CA LYS A 104 5.80 3.12 -8.07
C LYS A 104 5.70 1.73 -7.47
N TRP A 105 4.53 1.36 -6.98
CA TRP A 105 4.30 0.04 -6.38
C TRP A 105 4.45 -1.07 -7.41
N GLY A 106 3.99 -0.87 -8.64
CA GLY A 106 4.34 -1.67 -9.79
C GLY A 106 3.57 -2.98 -9.98
N ASN A 107 2.51 -3.23 -9.21
CA ASN A 107 1.67 -4.41 -9.41
C ASN A 107 0.77 -4.22 -10.64
N GLY A 108 0.76 -5.19 -11.55
CA GLY A 108 0.00 -5.12 -12.80
C GLY A 108 -1.50 -5.36 -12.67
N ASN A 109 -2.03 -5.57 -11.46
CA ASN A 109 -3.43 -5.89 -11.19
C ASN A 109 -4.29 -4.67 -10.83
N THR A 110 -3.78 -3.46 -10.97
CA THR A 110 -4.45 -2.23 -10.51
C THR A 110 -4.70 -1.27 -11.66
N VAL A 111 -5.94 -0.74 -11.69
CA VAL A 111 -6.36 0.33 -12.61
C VAL A 111 -6.84 1.51 -11.77
N GLY A 112 -6.30 2.66 -12.08
CA GLY A 112 -6.67 3.91 -11.41
C GLY A 112 -7.61 4.82 -12.20
#